data_d8abd6ed7aaa5e55b23c862c067086ae
#
_entry.id   d8abd6ed7aaa5e55b23c862c067086ae
#
_cell.length_a   1.000
_cell.length_b   1.000
_cell.length_c   1.000
_cell.angle_alpha   90.00
_cell.angle_beta   90.00
_cell.angle_gamma   90.00
#
_symmetry.space_group_name_H-M   'P 1'
#
loop_
_entity.id
_entity.type
_entity.pdbx_description
1 polymer ?
#
loop_
_entity_poly.entity_id
_entity_poly.type
_entity_poly.pdbx_seq_one_letter_code
_entity_poly.pdbx_strand_id
1 'polypeptide(L)'
;MSWYPLGRPVGTTIYPGMQFTSVWLKHTILPDWSINDICCFLPAWFGILATLCTAALCFVTVQSSANESTTSIFQDIPIVAQIYRAVVLPIVKFTSNILQTLTGSKWGIPYGKIRNPPALESAVFTACLMSIVPAHLMRSVGGGYDNESVATTAMQLTFAMWTFTLWMPESYSLFLGSMTGVAYFYMVTCWGGYIFVINLIGVHALFLLVVKQKFSLWTHLYKSYTSFYIVGTFLAIQLPVVGWAPLKSLEQLGPFGVWAGMQALQLMRVLEMKYPRVNRWKIRIGVVMGCLVACLPVAYYLWASGYFGPLSARVRGLFVKHTKTGNPLVDSVAEHQAASPQAYFEYLNIVCTIAPFGFGIVALLACTPASSFLLLYGTAAYFFSHKMVRLILLTAPIACVCGGKCSHSKAGVIF
;
A
#
# COMPACT_ATOMS: atom_id res chain seq x y z
N MET A 1 -12.41 14.58 27.50
CA MET A 1 -12.87 13.18 27.62
C MET A 1 -14.20 13.07 26.91
N SER A 2 -14.39 12.03 26.10
CA SER A 2 -15.65 11.67 25.46
C SER A 2 -16.26 10.46 26.16
N TRP A 3 -17.55 10.17 25.93
CA TRP A 3 -18.27 9.04 26.53
C TRP A 3 -18.50 9.16 28.05
N TYR A 4 -19.16 10.24 28.43
CA TYR A 4 -19.65 10.35 29.81
C TYR A 4 -20.63 9.22 30.14
N PRO A 5 -20.58 8.58 31.34
CA PRO A 5 -19.69 8.87 32.47
C PRO A 5 -18.31 8.16 32.43
N LEU A 6 -18.10 7.20 31.50
CA LEU A 6 -16.92 6.33 31.49
C LEU A 6 -15.62 7.09 31.16
N GLY A 7 -15.69 8.14 30.36
CA GLY A 7 -14.57 8.98 29.96
C GLY A 7 -13.54 8.26 29.09
N ARG A 8 -13.38 8.70 27.83
CA ARG A 8 -12.34 8.21 26.93
C ARG A 8 -11.33 9.31 26.67
N PRO A 9 -10.02 9.12 26.93
CA PRO A 9 -9.00 10.07 26.55
C PRO A 9 -8.85 10.14 25.03
N VAL A 10 -9.37 11.17 24.40
CA VAL A 10 -9.42 11.32 22.92
C VAL A 10 -8.01 11.43 22.32
N GLY A 11 -7.11 12.20 22.96
CA GLY A 11 -5.77 12.48 22.43
C GLY A 11 -4.85 11.26 22.29
N THR A 12 -5.10 10.19 23.03
CA THR A 12 -4.28 8.98 23.03
C THR A 12 -4.97 7.75 22.43
N THR A 13 -6.22 7.87 22.01
CA THR A 13 -7.03 6.72 21.54
C THR A 13 -7.61 6.90 20.16
N ILE A 14 -7.57 8.11 19.59
CA ILE A 14 -8.11 8.41 18.26
C ILE A 14 -6.94 8.78 17.33
N TYR A 15 -7.02 8.27 16.10
CA TYR A 15 -6.10 8.63 15.02
C TYR A 15 -6.42 10.04 14.52
N PRO A 16 -5.50 11.01 14.63
CA PRO A 16 -5.86 12.43 14.44
C PRO A 16 -5.81 12.89 12.98
N GLY A 17 -5.36 12.04 12.02
CA GLY A 17 -5.07 12.46 10.66
C GLY A 17 -6.22 13.12 9.93
N MET A 18 -7.43 12.53 10.03
CA MET A 18 -8.61 13.09 9.38
C MET A 18 -8.99 14.47 9.98
N GLN A 19 -8.95 14.61 11.31
CA GLN A 19 -9.28 15.85 11.99
C GLN A 19 -8.28 16.97 11.63
N PHE A 20 -6.99 16.68 11.69
CA PHE A 20 -5.96 17.63 11.27
C PHE A 20 -6.09 18.02 9.79
N THR A 21 -6.43 17.07 8.93
CA THR A 21 -6.68 17.35 7.51
C THR A 21 -7.85 18.31 7.33
N SER A 22 -8.97 18.11 8.05
CA SER A 22 -10.14 19.00 8.00
C SER A 22 -9.80 20.43 8.46
N VAL A 23 -9.08 20.55 9.57
CA VAL A 23 -8.64 21.84 10.11
C VAL A 23 -7.66 22.53 9.18
N TRP A 24 -6.70 21.78 8.64
CA TRP A 24 -5.74 22.32 7.68
C TRP A 24 -6.42 22.83 6.40
N LEU A 25 -7.38 22.09 5.86
CA LEU A 25 -8.16 22.52 4.70
C LEU A 25 -8.92 23.82 4.99
N LYS A 26 -9.55 23.92 6.19
CA LYS A 26 -10.24 25.13 6.65
C LYS A 26 -9.32 26.35 6.69
N HIS A 27 -8.12 26.20 7.23
CA HIS A 27 -7.24 27.35 7.42
C HIS A 27 -6.41 27.72 6.19
N THR A 28 -6.15 26.76 5.28
CA THR A 28 -5.18 26.97 4.19
C THR A 28 -5.84 27.12 2.82
N ILE A 29 -6.84 26.28 2.53
CA ILE A 29 -7.40 26.16 1.18
C ILE A 29 -8.81 26.76 1.08
N LEU A 30 -9.66 26.54 2.09
CA LEU A 30 -11.08 26.89 2.08
C LEU A 30 -11.46 27.74 3.30
N PRO A 31 -10.88 28.95 3.46
CA PRO A 31 -11.12 29.78 4.65
C PRO A 31 -12.57 30.23 4.79
N ASP A 32 -13.31 30.35 3.69
CA ASP A 32 -14.71 30.81 3.68
C ASP A 32 -15.72 29.70 3.97
N TRP A 33 -15.31 28.42 3.87
CA TRP A 33 -16.20 27.29 4.14
C TRP A 33 -16.37 27.03 5.64
N SER A 34 -17.55 26.57 6.06
CA SER A 34 -17.71 26.10 7.43
C SER A 34 -16.95 24.77 7.65
N ILE A 35 -16.51 24.51 8.88
CA ILE A 35 -15.86 23.24 9.21
C ILE A 35 -16.81 22.05 8.96
N ASN A 36 -18.12 22.24 9.13
CA ASN A 36 -19.13 21.22 8.87
C ASN A 36 -19.20 20.87 7.38
N ASP A 37 -19.18 21.87 6.50
CA ASP A 37 -19.18 21.64 5.05
C ASP A 37 -17.93 20.87 4.64
N ILE A 38 -16.76 21.25 5.16
CA ILE A 38 -15.52 20.54 4.91
C ILE A 38 -15.62 19.09 5.38
N CYS A 39 -16.11 18.83 6.58
CA CYS A 39 -16.32 17.47 7.09
C CYS A 39 -17.31 16.66 6.25
N CYS A 40 -18.36 17.30 5.71
CA CYS A 40 -19.30 16.64 4.82
C CYS A 40 -18.68 16.24 3.48
N PHE A 41 -17.85 17.10 2.87
CA PHE A 41 -17.29 16.85 1.55
C PHE A 41 -15.97 16.06 1.58
N LEU A 42 -15.25 16.06 2.71
CA LEU A 42 -13.96 15.42 2.85
C LEU A 42 -13.95 13.94 2.39
N PRO A 43 -14.93 13.09 2.76
CA PRO A 43 -14.93 11.71 2.31
C PRO A 43 -15.02 11.59 0.78
N ALA A 44 -15.82 12.43 0.13
CA ALA A 44 -15.97 12.43 -1.32
C ALA A 44 -14.68 12.87 -2.03
N TRP A 45 -14.00 13.91 -1.55
CA TRP A 45 -12.71 14.35 -2.10
C TRP A 45 -11.64 13.28 -1.96
N PHE A 46 -11.56 12.64 -0.80
CA PHE A 46 -10.63 11.54 -0.57
C PHE A 46 -11.01 10.29 -1.36
N GLY A 47 -12.29 10.05 -1.64
CA GLY A 47 -12.73 9.00 -2.56
C GLY A 47 -12.18 9.19 -3.98
N ILE A 48 -12.20 10.44 -4.49
CA ILE A 48 -11.57 10.77 -5.78
C ILE A 48 -10.05 10.53 -5.73
N LEU A 49 -9.39 11.00 -4.67
CA LEU A 49 -7.95 10.79 -4.50
C LEU A 49 -7.58 9.31 -4.40
N ALA A 50 -8.37 8.49 -3.69
CA ALA A 50 -8.17 7.04 -3.61
C ALA A 50 -8.28 6.39 -4.98
N THR A 51 -9.26 6.81 -5.79
CA THR A 51 -9.43 6.35 -7.16
C THR A 51 -8.22 6.67 -8.02
N LEU A 52 -7.71 7.91 -7.93
CA LEU A 52 -6.51 8.33 -8.67
C LEU A 52 -5.25 7.59 -8.21
N CYS A 53 -5.07 7.38 -6.91
CA CYS A 53 -3.93 6.61 -6.37
C CYS A 53 -3.99 5.14 -6.81
N THR A 54 -5.19 4.54 -6.85
CA THR A 54 -5.38 3.16 -7.32
C THR A 54 -5.10 3.05 -8.82
N ALA A 55 -5.53 4.03 -9.61
CA ALA A 55 -5.21 4.12 -11.03
C ALA A 55 -3.70 4.30 -11.27
N ALA A 56 -3.02 5.13 -10.46
CA ALA A 56 -1.57 5.29 -10.51
C ALA A 56 -0.83 3.99 -10.18
N LEU A 57 -1.30 3.23 -9.19
CA LEU A 57 -0.77 1.90 -8.86
C LEU A 57 -0.90 0.95 -10.06
N CYS A 58 -2.06 0.92 -10.71
CA CYS A 58 -2.27 0.15 -11.94
C CYS A 58 -1.32 0.59 -13.05
N PHE A 59 -1.24 1.90 -13.32
CA PHE A 59 -0.37 2.46 -14.34
C PHE A 59 1.08 2.03 -14.15
N VAL A 60 1.65 2.24 -12.97
CA VAL A 60 3.05 1.90 -12.67
C VAL A 60 3.32 0.41 -12.85
N THR A 61 2.40 -0.43 -12.39
CA THR A 61 2.57 -1.89 -12.46
C THR A 61 2.41 -2.45 -13.87
N VAL A 62 1.56 -1.86 -14.72
CA VAL A 62 1.46 -2.21 -16.15
C VAL A 62 2.66 -1.67 -16.91
N GLN A 63 3.04 -0.41 -16.68
CA GLN A 63 4.19 0.21 -17.31
C GLN A 63 5.50 -0.54 -17.01
N SER A 64 5.68 -1.02 -15.78
CA SER A 64 6.85 -1.83 -15.43
C SER A 64 6.88 -3.19 -16.14
N SER A 65 5.73 -3.72 -16.52
CA SER A 65 5.60 -5.00 -17.23
C SER A 65 5.68 -4.86 -18.75
N ALA A 66 5.49 -3.66 -19.29
CA ALA A 66 5.39 -3.41 -20.73
C ALA A 66 6.78 -3.22 -21.38
N ASN A 67 7.60 -4.26 -21.42
CA ASN A 67 8.82 -4.26 -22.25
C ASN A 67 8.60 -4.71 -23.69
N GLU A 68 7.36 -5.05 -24.07
CA GLU A 68 7.00 -5.43 -25.43
C GLU A 68 5.86 -4.55 -25.94
N SER A 69 6.02 -4.02 -27.15
CA SER A 69 5.04 -3.22 -27.88
C SER A 69 3.75 -3.99 -28.15
N THR A 70 2.81 -3.94 -27.22
CA THR A 70 1.45 -4.46 -27.45
C THR A 70 0.57 -3.31 -27.91
N THR A 71 0.12 -3.38 -29.15
CA THR A 71 -0.92 -2.50 -29.68
C THR A 71 -2.20 -2.69 -28.87
N SER A 72 -2.81 -1.58 -28.43
CA SER A 72 -4.04 -1.60 -27.65
C SER A 72 -5.18 -2.23 -28.44
N ILE A 73 -5.86 -3.21 -27.85
CA ILE A 73 -7.03 -3.88 -28.41
C ILE A 73 -8.18 -2.88 -28.71
N PHE A 74 -8.23 -1.79 -27.94
CA PHE A 74 -9.25 -0.74 -28.10
C PHE A 74 -9.04 0.15 -29.32
N GLN A 75 -7.83 0.19 -29.89
CA GLN A 75 -7.58 0.98 -31.12
C GLN A 75 -8.17 0.34 -32.38
N ASP A 76 -8.42 -0.98 -32.35
CA ASP A 76 -8.96 -1.73 -33.48
C ASP A 76 -10.50 -1.71 -33.55
N ILE A 77 -11.17 -1.25 -32.49
CA ILE A 77 -12.63 -1.11 -32.44
C ILE A 77 -13.01 0.34 -32.75
N PRO A 78 -13.66 0.67 -33.91
CA PRO A 78 -13.88 2.05 -34.36
C PRO A 78 -14.61 2.94 -33.36
N ILE A 79 -15.65 2.41 -32.67
CA ILE A 79 -16.45 3.15 -31.68
C ILE A 79 -15.61 3.44 -30.43
N VAL A 80 -14.84 2.46 -29.96
CA VAL A 80 -13.97 2.61 -28.77
C VAL A 80 -12.81 3.54 -29.08
N ALA A 81 -12.26 3.49 -30.29
CA ALA A 81 -11.24 4.43 -30.74
C ALA A 81 -11.76 5.88 -30.79
N GLN A 82 -13.03 6.12 -31.12
CA GLN A 82 -13.64 7.44 -31.07
C GLN A 82 -13.81 7.93 -29.63
N ILE A 83 -14.35 7.10 -28.76
CA ILE A 83 -14.48 7.41 -27.32
C ILE A 83 -13.11 7.65 -26.69
N TYR A 84 -12.13 6.81 -27.02
CA TYR A 84 -10.75 7.00 -26.58
C TYR A 84 -10.19 8.37 -26.98
N ARG A 85 -10.34 8.75 -28.26
CA ARG A 85 -9.87 10.04 -28.78
C ARG A 85 -10.63 11.24 -28.19
N ALA A 86 -11.94 11.09 -27.96
CA ALA A 86 -12.79 12.19 -27.50
C ALA A 86 -12.68 12.42 -25.98
N VAL A 87 -12.54 11.38 -25.18
CA VAL A 87 -12.63 11.44 -23.72
C VAL A 87 -11.27 11.12 -23.06
N VAL A 88 -10.68 9.98 -23.40
CA VAL A 88 -9.48 9.47 -22.71
C VAL A 88 -8.25 10.29 -23.10
N LEU A 89 -8.06 10.58 -24.38
CA LEU A 89 -6.90 11.30 -24.88
C LEU A 89 -6.76 12.74 -24.33
N PRO A 90 -7.86 13.54 -24.17
CA PRO A 90 -7.79 14.84 -23.51
C PRO A 90 -7.43 14.76 -22.03
N ILE A 91 -8.03 13.79 -21.30
CA ILE A 91 -7.72 13.55 -19.87
C ILE A 91 -6.24 13.19 -19.73
N VAL A 92 -5.74 12.32 -20.58
CA VAL A 92 -4.34 11.91 -20.63
C VAL A 92 -3.40 13.08 -20.89
N LYS A 93 -3.73 13.92 -21.90
CA LYS A 93 -2.94 15.12 -22.19
C LYS A 93 -2.96 16.11 -21.02
N PHE A 94 -4.11 16.28 -20.39
CA PHE A 94 -4.27 17.13 -19.23
C PHE A 94 -3.45 16.63 -18.03
N THR A 95 -3.55 15.35 -17.68
CA THR A 95 -2.77 14.77 -16.58
C THR A 95 -1.27 14.75 -16.89
N SER A 96 -0.87 14.49 -18.13
CA SER A 96 0.54 14.55 -18.54
C SER A 96 1.09 15.97 -18.48
N ASN A 97 0.30 16.98 -18.84
CA ASN A 97 0.69 18.39 -18.72
C ASN A 97 0.82 18.83 -17.26
N ILE A 98 -0.12 18.41 -16.38
CA ILE A 98 0.00 18.68 -14.94
C ILE A 98 1.26 18.01 -14.38
N LEU A 99 1.50 16.74 -14.71
CA LEU A 99 2.71 16.03 -14.27
C LEU A 99 3.98 16.74 -14.77
N GLN A 100 3.97 17.22 -16.01
CA GLN A 100 5.07 17.98 -16.60
C GLN A 100 5.30 19.32 -15.89
N THR A 101 4.21 20.00 -15.51
CA THR A 101 4.28 21.26 -14.78
C THR A 101 4.77 21.05 -13.34
N LEU A 102 4.33 19.99 -12.67
CA LEU A 102 4.69 19.68 -11.29
C LEU A 102 6.11 19.11 -11.15
N THR A 103 6.56 18.30 -12.11
CA THR A 103 7.88 17.65 -12.04
C THR A 103 9.01 18.43 -12.69
N GLY A 104 8.70 19.42 -13.53
CA GLY A 104 9.66 20.26 -14.24
C GLY A 104 10.66 19.45 -15.09
N SER A 105 11.05 19.96 -16.25
CA SER A 105 12.01 19.29 -17.14
C SER A 105 13.42 19.05 -16.53
N LYS A 106 13.70 19.67 -15.38
CA LYS A 106 14.99 19.57 -14.68
C LYS A 106 15.20 18.26 -13.89
N TRP A 107 14.17 17.47 -13.62
CA TRP A 107 14.25 16.28 -12.76
C TRP A 107 14.54 14.98 -13.50
N GLY A 108 14.88 15.04 -14.78
CA GLY A 108 15.42 13.88 -15.52
C GLY A 108 14.54 12.63 -15.52
N ILE A 109 13.23 12.74 -15.26
CA ILE A 109 12.30 11.62 -15.43
C ILE A 109 12.33 11.28 -16.93
N PRO A 110 12.67 10.03 -17.31
CA PRO A 110 12.76 9.65 -18.70
C PRO A 110 11.36 9.68 -19.34
N TYR A 111 10.98 10.84 -19.84
CA TYR A 111 9.67 11.16 -20.42
C TYR A 111 9.24 10.18 -21.53
N GLY A 112 10.22 9.59 -22.24
CA GLY A 112 9.97 8.59 -23.27
C GLY A 112 9.36 7.28 -22.77
N LYS A 113 9.47 6.97 -21.46
CA LYS A 113 8.89 5.77 -20.86
C LYS A 113 7.43 5.92 -20.40
N ILE A 114 6.92 7.15 -20.28
CA ILE A 114 5.53 7.40 -19.81
C ILE A 114 4.51 7.27 -20.96
N ARG A 115 4.97 7.21 -22.19
CA ARG A 115 4.13 7.22 -23.40
C ARG A 115 3.64 5.82 -23.81
N ASN A 116 3.13 5.04 -22.89
CA ASN A 116 2.62 3.70 -23.20
C ASN A 116 1.09 3.69 -23.14
N PRO A 117 0.37 3.72 -24.29
CA PRO A 117 -1.10 3.75 -24.34
C PRO A 117 -1.77 2.68 -23.48
N PRO A 118 -1.29 1.41 -23.48
CA PRO A 118 -1.93 0.34 -22.73
C PRO A 118 -1.90 0.52 -21.21
N ALA A 119 -0.82 1.07 -20.66
CA ALA A 119 -0.72 1.32 -19.21
C ALA A 119 -1.76 2.36 -18.76
N LEU A 120 -1.99 3.34 -19.60
CA LEU A 120 -2.95 4.40 -19.32
C LEU A 120 -4.39 3.92 -19.47
N GLU A 121 -4.69 3.11 -20.49
CA GLU A 121 -6.01 2.49 -20.65
C GLU A 121 -6.37 1.63 -19.45
N SER A 122 -5.43 0.79 -18.99
CA SER A 122 -5.62 -0.02 -17.78
C SER A 122 -5.83 0.85 -16.54
N ALA A 123 -5.13 1.98 -16.42
CA ALA A 123 -5.30 2.91 -15.32
C ALA A 123 -6.67 3.60 -15.34
N VAL A 124 -7.11 4.05 -16.51
CA VAL A 124 -8.45 4.66 -16.69
C VAL A 124 -9.54 3.65 -16.40
N PHE A 125 -9.43 2.42 -16.90
CA PHE A 125 -10.40 1.37 -16.62
C PHE A 125 -10.43 1.02 -15.12
N THR A 126 -9.27 0.96 -14.48
CA THR A 126 -9.18 0.80 -13.02
C THR A 126 -9.88 1.94 -12.28
N ALA A 127 -9.68 3.19 -12.73
CA ALA A 127 -10.36 4.35 -12.14
C ALA A 127 -11.89 4.25 -12.29
N CYS A 128 -12.38 3.84 -13.45
CA CYS A 128 -13.81 3.61 -13.67
C CYS A 128 -14.35 2.52 -12.74
N LEU A 129 -13.67 1.38 -12.61
CA LEU A 129 -14.09 0.32 -11.70
C LEU A 129 -14.07 0.80 -10.24
N MET A 130 -13.01 1.50 -9.81
CA MET A 130 -12.87 1.97 -8.43
C MET A 130 -13.92 3.03 -8.08
N SER A 131 -14.33 3.85 -9.03
CA SER A 131 -15.35 4.89 -8.83
C SER A 131 -16.77 4.33 -8.63
N ILE A 132 -17.05 3.10 -9.07
CA ILE A 132 -18.38 2.49 -8.98
C ILE A 132 -18.47 1.33 -7.98
N VAL A 133 -17.33 0.82 -7.48
CA VAL A 133 -17.33 -0.33 -6.57
C VAL A 133 -17.96 0.03 -5.22
N PRO A 134 -19.01 -0.70 -4.76
CA PRO A 134 -19.76 -0.34 -3.56
C PRO A 134 -18.90 -0.27 -2.30
N ALA A 135 -17.95 -1.18 -2.11
CA ALA A 135 -17.04 -1.20 -0.96
C ALA A 135 -16.29 0.13 -0.76
N HIS A 136 -15.92 0.80 -1.86
CA HIS A 136 -15.28 2.11 -1.81
C HIS A 136 -16.28 3.24 -1.66
N LEU A 137 -17.38 3.20 -2.44
CA LEU A 137 -18.41 4.25 -2.41
C LEU A 137 -19.04 4.40 -1.05
N MET A 138 -19.36 3.31 -0.36
CA MET A 138 -19.99 3.35 0.97
C MET A 138 -19.14 4.09 2.02
N ARG A 139 -17.82 4.14 1.85
CA ARG A 139 -16.90 4.83 2.76
C ARG A 139 -16.52 6.23 2.29
N SER A 140 -16.89 6.62 1.07
CA SER A 140 -16.59 7.92 0.46
C SER A 140 -17.84 8.74 0.13
N VAL A 141 -18.97 8.41 0.73
CA VAL A 141 -20.20 9.18 0.60
C VAL A 141 -20.07 10.51 1.34
N GLY A 142 -20.54 11.60 0.71
CA GLY A 142 -20.63 12.89 1.35
C GLY A 142 -21.49 12.84 2.62
N GLY A 143 -21.02 13.44 3.70
CA GLY A 143 -21.65 13.37 5.03
C GLY A 143 -21.21 12.17 5.88
N GLY A 144 -20.59 11.14 5.31
CA GLY A 144 -20.03 9.99 6.03
C GLY A 144 -18.63 10.28 6.58
N TYR A 145 -18.49 11.15 7.56
CA TYR A 145 -17.20 11.56 8.14
C TYR A 145 -16.56 10.42 8.94
N ASP A 146 -15.92 9.48 8.23
CA ASP A 146 -15.23 8.33 8.81
C ASP A 146 -13.77 8.27 8.30
N ASN A 147 -12.89 7.81 9.18
CA ASN A 147 -11.45 7.68 8.91
C ASN A 147 -11.12 6.80 7.70
N GLU A 148 -11.99 5.87 7.33
CA GLU A 148 -11.72 4.86 6.31
C GLU A 148 -11.59 5.46 4.90
N SER A 149 -12.26 6.57 4.59
CA SER A 149 -12.12 7.28 3.32
C SER A 149 -10.71 7.83 3.13
N VAL A 150 -10.21 8.51 4.17
CA VAL A 150 -8.85 9.09 4.18
C VAL A 150 -7.79 7.99 4.23
N ALA A 151 -8.04 6.96 5.04
CA ALA A 151 -7.14 5.83 5.19
C ALA A 151 -6.96 5.03 3.90
N THR A 152 -8.04 4.79 3.14
CA THR A 152 -7.96 4.12 1.83
C THR A 152 -7.09 4.91 0.88
N THR A 153 -7.25 6.23 0.83
CA THR A 153 -6.41 7.11 0.02
C THR A 153 -4.93 7.01 0.42
N ALA A 154 -4.63 7.13 1.70
CA ALA A 154 -3.28 7.09 2.23
C ALA A 154 -2.61 5.72 1.99
N MET A 155 -3.36 4.63 2.11
CA MET A 155 -2.93 3.27 1.81
C MET A 155 -2.57 3.12 0.32
N GLN A 156 -3.48 3.52 -0.58
CA GLN A 156 -3.24 3.42 -2.02
C GLN A 156 -2.09 4.33 -2.47
N LEU A 157 -1.98 5.52 -1.90
CA LEU A 157 -0.84 6.41 -2.13
C LEU A 157 0.47 5.74 -1.71
N THR A 158 0.53 5.13 -0.54
CA THR A 158 1.73 4.43 -0.05
C THR A 158 2.12 3.28 -0.99
N PHE A 159 1.16 2.48 -1.46
CA PHE A 159 1.42 1.38 -2.38
C PHE A 159 1.83 1.85 -3.77
N ALA A 160 1.19 2.91 -4.28
CA ALA A 160 1.58 3.53 -5.54
C ALA A 160 3.01 4.11 -5.46
N MET A 161 3.34 4.80 -4.38
CA MET A 161 4.69 5.34 -4.15
C MET A 161 5.73 4.25 -3.99
N TRP A 162 5.42 3.16 -3.28
CA TRP A 162 6.31 2.01 -3.14
C TRP A 162 6.64 1.35 -4.48
N THR A 163 5.61 1.04 -5.27
CA THR A 163 5.78 0.45 -6.60
C THR A 163 6.46 1.41 -7.58
N PHE A 164 6.17 2.70 -7.48
CA PHE A 164 6.83 3.75 -8.25
C PHE A 164 8.32 3.85 -7.91
N THR A 165 8.67 3.76 -6.62
CA THR A 165 10.07 3.74 -6.16
C THR A 165 10.84 2.59 -6.80
N LEU A 166 10.24 1.40 -6.87
CA LEU A 166 10.88 0.22 -7.47
C LEU A 166 10.94 0.27 -9.01
N TRP A 167 10.10 1.06 -9.63
CA TRP A 167 10.10 1.26 -11.09
C TRP A 167 11.11 2.30 -11.55
N MET A 168 11.37 3.33 -10.75
CA MET A 168 12.28 4.43 -11.06
C MET A 168 13.76 4.00 -10.97
N PRO A 169 14.70 4.71 -11.59
CA PRO A 169 16.13 4.44 -11.49
C PRO A 169 16.66 4.48 -10.05
N GLU A 170 17.70 3.69 -9.77
CA GLU A 170 18.33 3.58 -8.45
C GLU A 170 18.75 4.94 -7.83
N SER A 171 19.12 5.92 -8.66
CA SER A 171 19.52 7.25 -8.20
C SER A 171 18.48 7.96 -7.36
N TYR A 172 17.19 7.65 -7.58
CA TYR A 172 16.06 8.25 -6.84
C TYR A 172 15.60 7.43 -5.64
N SER A 173 16.18 6.26 -5.40
CA SER A 173 15.72 5.29 -4.40
C SER A 173 15.61 5.85 -2.99
N LEU A 174 16.59 6.63 -2.54
CA LEU A 174 16.58 7.22 -1.20
C LEU A 174 15.47 8.27 -1.06
N PHE A 175 15.34 9.15 -2.05
CA PHE A 175 14.34 10.20 -2.02
C PHE A 175 12.91 9.62 -2.10
N LEU A 176 12.65 8.76 -3.09
CA LEU A 176 11.32 8.17 -3.27
C LEU A 176 10.96 7.19 -2.15
N GLY A 177 11.93 6.45 -1.61
CA GLY A 177 11.73 5.64 -0.43
C GLY A 177 11.36 6.47 0.80
N SER A 178 12.02 7.61 1.00
CA SER A 178 11.65 8.56 2.07
C SER A 178 10.25 9.14 1.87
N MET A 179 9.88 9.50 0.63
CA MET A 179 8.52 9.97 0.31
C MET A 179 7.47 8.88 0.53
N THR A 180 7.80 7.63 0.22
CA THR A 180 6.94 6.47 0.57
C THR A 180 6.78 6.36 2.09
N GLY A 181 7.84 6.62 2.88
CA GLY A 181 7.78 6.69 4.34
C GLY A 181 6.87 7.79 4.86
N VAL A 182 6.88 8.97 4.22
CA VAL A 182 5.96 10.08 4.56
C VAL A 182 4.51 9.72 4.20
N ALA A 183 4.27 9.11 3.04
CA ALA A 183 2.93 8.64 2.66
C ALA A 183 2.41 7.58 3.66
N TYR A 184 3.27 6.65 4.06
CA TYR A 184 2.97 5.67 5.10
C TYR A 184 2.66 6.35 6.45
N PHE A 185 3.43 7.36 6.85
CA PHE A 185 3.15 8.14 8.07
C PHE A 185 1.75 8.75 8.03
N TYR A 186 1.33 9.32 6.91
CA TYR A 186 -0.03 9.83 6.76
C TYR A 186 -1.08 8.72 6.96
N MET A 187 -0.84 7.51 6.44
CA MET A 187 -1.69 6.35 6.72
C MET A 187 -1.74 6.01 8.22
N VAL A 188 -0.61 6.07 8.92
CA VAL A 188 -0.53 5.84 10.37
C VAL A 188 -1.37 6.85 11.15
N THR A 189 -1.40 8.12 10.71
CA THR A 189 -2.23 9.15 11.35
C THR A 189 -3.73 8.93 11.19
N CYS A 190 -4.16 8.15 10.19
CA CYS A 190 -5.57 8.01 9.84
C CYS A 190 -6.22 6.75 10.41
N TRP A 191 -5.52 5.61 10.44
CA TRP A 191 -6.19 4.34 10.77
C TRP A 191 -5.22 3.27 11.29
N GLY A 192 -5.70 2.46 12.25
CA GLY A 192 -4.94 1.33 12.80
C GLY A 192 -4.59 0.22 11.79
N GLY A 193 -5.20 0.22 10.59
CA GLY A 193 -4.83 -0.67 9.49
C GLY A 193 -3.44 -0.41 8.89
N TYR A 194 -2.70 0.60 9.35
CA TYR A 194 -1.32 0.86 8.94
C TYR A 194 -0.39 -0.34 9.18
N ILE A 195 -0.72 -1.21 10.15
CA ILE A 195 0.00 -2.46 10.42
C ILE A 195 0.00 -3.37 9.20
N PHE A 196 -1.14 -3.45 8.49
CA PHE A 196 -1.23 -4.19 7.23
C PHE A 196 -0.26 -3.64 6.18
N VAL A 197 -0.20 -2.32 6.04
CA VAL A 197 0.63 -1.64 5.03
C VAL A 197 2.12 -1.90 5.22
N ILE A 198 2.63 -1.70 6.45
CA ILE A 198 4.06 -1.88 6.73
C ILE A 198 4.48 -3.35 6.61
N ASN A 199 3.64 -4.28 7.09
CA ASN A 199 3.90 -5.71 6.97
C ASN A 199 3.88 -6.17 5.51
N LEU A 200 2.94 -5.70 4.70
CA LEU A 200 2.85 -6.06 3.29
C LEU A 200 4.09 -5.59 2.51
N ILE A 201 4.54 -4.35 2.73
CA ILE A 201 5.76 -3.82 2.11
C ILE A 201 7.00 -4.60 2.61
N GLY A 202 7.05 -4.93 3.90
CA GLY A 202 8.12 -5.76 4.48
C GLY A 202 8.19 -7.15 3.86
N VAL A 203 7.05 -7.84 3.75
CA VAL A 203 6.95 -9.17 3.11
C VAL A 203 7.32 -9.09 1.63
N HIS A 204 6.91 -8.04 0.93
CA HIS A 204 7.30 -7.85 -0.47
C HIS A 204 8.81 -7.61 -0.63
N ALA A 205 9.41 -6.81 0.24
CA ALA A 205 10.85 -6.62 0.24
C ALA A 205 11.60 -7.93 0.50
N LEU A 206 11.15 -8.73 1.46
CA LEU A 206 11.69 -10.06 1.72
C LEU A 206 11.52 -11.00 0.52
N PHE A 207 10.34 -11.00 -0.11
CA PHE A 207 10.08 -11.79 -1.32
C PHE A 207 11.06 -11.44 -2.45
N LEU A 208 11.29 -10.14 -2.69
CA LEU A 208 12.26 -9.69 -3.70
C LEU A 208 13.69 -10.11 -3.38
N LEU A 209 14.06 -10.13 -2.10
CA LEU A 209 15.37 -10.61 -1.67
C LEU A 209 15.58 -12.10 -1.97
N VAL A 210 14.55 -12.92 -1.74
CA VAL A 210 14.64 -14.38 -1.90
C VAL A 210 14.56 -14.77 -3.38
N VAL A 211 13.61 -14.19 -4.13
CA VAL A 211 13.28 -14.62 -5.50
C VAL A 211 14.19 -13.98 -6.55
N LYS A 212 14.53 -12.70 -6.39
CA LYS A 212 15.27 -11.92 -7.40
C LYS A 212 16.67 -11.54 -6.93
N GLN A 213 17.56 -12.50 -6.80
CA GLN A 213 18.95 -12.31 -6.33
C GLN A 213 19.87 -11.56 -7.32
N LYS A 214 19.35 -10.76 -8.25
CA LYS A 214 20.19 -9.97 -9.17
C LYS A 214 20.85 -8.82 -8.40
N PHE A 215 22.17 -8.70 -8.55
CA PHE A 215 22.99 -7.68 -7.88
C PHE A 215 22.51 -6.24 -8.12
N SER A 216 22.06 -5.93 -9.32
CA SER A 216 21.55 -4.59 -9.68
C SER A 216 20.27 -4.20 -8.90
N LEU A 217 19.43 -5.17 -8.52
CA LEU A 217 18.22 -4.90 -7.75
C LEU A 217 18.53 -4.72 -6.26
N TRP A 218 19.61 -5.30 -5.75
CA TRP A 218 19.94 -5.22 -4.33
C TRP A 218 20.12 -3.80 -3.82
N THR A 219 20.99 -3.02 -4.45
CA THR A 219 21.32 -1.67 -3.99
C THR A 219 20.08 -0.77 -4.05
N HIS A 220 19.29 -0.92 -5.10
CA HIS A 220 18.03 -0.22 -5.26
C HIS A 220 17.05 -0.59 -4.14
N LEU A 221 16.77 -1.87 -3.92
CA LEU A 221 15.86 -2.35 -2.89
C LEU A 221 16.33 -1.98 -1.48
N TYR A 222 17.64 -2.13 -1.22
CA TYR A 222 18.25 -1.76 0.06
C TYR A 222 18.03 -0.29 0.40
N LYS A 223 18.35 0.60 -0.53
CA LYS A 223 18.16 2.05 -0.35
C LYS A 223 16.69 2.41 -0.19
N SER A 224 15.82 1.87 -1.04
CA SER A 224 14.39 2.15 -1.02
C SER A 224 13.72 1.70 0.27
N TYR A 225 13.96 0.46 0.69
CA TYR A 225 13.33 -0.10 1.88
C TYR A 225 13.90 0.51 3.17
N THR A 226 15.21 0.73 3.23
CA THR A 226 15.85 1.32 4.40
C THR A 226 15.35 2.75 4.63
N SER A 227 15.29 3.59 3.59
CA SER A 227 14.77 4.96 3.72
C SER A 227 13.28 4.98 4.07
N PHE A 228 12.47 4.15 3.43
CA PHE A 228 11.06 3.97 3.76
C PHE A 228 10.86 3.59 5.23
N TYR A 229 11.56 2.55 5.69
CA TYR A 229 11.38 2.01 7.02
C TYR A 229 11.82 3.00 8.10
N ILE A 230 12.99 3.63 7.94
CA ILE A 230 13.52 4.59 8.91
C ILE A 230 12.60 5.81 9.01
N VAL A 231 12.28 6.46 7.88
CA VAL A 231 11.45 7.66 7.88
C VAL A 231 10.04 7.36 8.37
N GLY A 232 9.42 6.29 7.87
CA GLY A 232 8.07 5.91 8.24
C GLY A 232 7.94 5.55 9.72
N THR A 233 8.87 4.76 10.25
CA THR A 233 8.86 4.35 11.66
C THR A 233 9.20 5.51 12.59
N PHE A 234 10.18 6.34 12.25
CA PHE A 234 10.55 7.51 13.03
C PHE A 234 9.38 8.49 13.19
N LEU A 235 8.67 8.77 12.10
CA LEU A 235 7.50 9.63 12.13
C LEU A 235 6.32 8.97 12.88
N ALA A 236 6.11 7.66 12.70
CA ALA A 236 5.04 6.92 13.36
C ALA A 236 5.16 6.94 14.90
N ILE A 237 6.37 6.85 15.42
CA ILE A 237 6.63 6.88 16.87
C ILE A 237 6.23 8.22 17.50
N GLN A 238 6.21 9.31 16.74
CA GLN A 238 5.84 10.63 17.23
C GLN A 238 4.34 10.76 17.55
N LEU A 239 3.51 9.84 17.03
CA LEU A 239 2.07 9.88 17.28
C LEU A 239 1.74 9.29 18.66
N PRO A 240 1.01 10.01 19.53
CA PRO A 240 0.68 9.52 20.88
C PRO A 240 -0.11 8.21 20.90
N VAL A 241 -0.95 7.98 19.88
CA VAL A 241 -1.76 6.75 19.73
C VAL A 241 -0.88 5.53 19.42
N VAL A 242 0.20 5.71 18.70
CA VAL A 242 1.11 4.66 18.24
C VAL A 242 2.28 4.51 19.19
N GLY A 243 2.94 5.64 19.55
CA GLY A 243 4.10 5.66 20.43
C GLY A 243 5.15 4.63 20.00
N TRP A 244 5.66 3.86 20.94
CA TRP A 244 6.69 2.85 20.70
C TRP A 244 6.16 1.51 20.17
N ALA A 245 4.87 1.40 19.80
CA ALA A 245 4.29 0.16 19.28
C ALA A 245 5.07 -0.45 18.10
N PRO A 246 5.63 0.33 17.14
CA PRO A 246 6.43 -0.24 16.05
C PRO A 246 7.62 -1.09 16.49
N LEU A 247 8.15 -0.83 17.69
CA LEU A 247 9.30 -1.54 18.24
C LEU A 247 8.93 -2.48 19.40
N LYS A 248 7.70 -2.40 19.92
CA LYS A 248 7.22 -3.22 21.06
C LYS A 248 6.23 -4.29 20.64
N SER A 249 5.44 -4.04 19.61
CA SER A 249 4.40 -4.97 19.18
C SER A 249 4.97 -6.07 18.30
N LEU A 250 4.71 -7.33 18.67
CA LEU A 250 5.07 -8.49 17.85
C LEU A 250 4.52 -8.42 16.43
N GLU A 251 3.40 -7.72 16.23
CA GLU A 251 2.74 -7.53 14.94
C GLU A 251 3.57 -6.68 13.96
N GLN A 252 4.46 -5.84 14.48
CA GLN A 252 5.28 -4.90 13.70
C GLN A 252 6.77 -5.25 13.68
N LEU A 253 7.18 -6.29 14.40
CA LEU A 253 8.57 -6.75 14.40
C LEU A 253 8.99 -7.40 13.08
N GLY A 254 8.05 -7.89 12.26
CA GLY A 254 8.34 -8.45 10.95
C GLY A 254 9.10 -7.49 10.04
N PRO A 255 8.58 -6.30 9.74
CA PRO A 255 9.27 -5.26 8.97
C PRO A 255 10.62 -4.83 9.56
N PHE A 256 10.72 -4.74 10.88
CA PHE A 256 11.99 -4.50 11.57
C PHE A 256 13.00 -5.61 11.30
N GLY A 257 12.57 -6.88 11.39
CA GLY A 257 13.42 -8.04 11.10
C GLY A 257 13.93 -8.05 9.66
N VAL A 258 13.09 -7.66 8.69
CA VAL A 258 13.51 -7.51 7.29
C VAL A 258 14.56 -6.39 7.15
N TRP A 259 14.34 -5.24 7.78
CA TRP A 259 15.30 -4.13 7.78
C TRP A 259 16.63 -4.55 8.41
N ALA A 260 16.61 -5.17 9.59
CA ALA A 260 17.81 -5.64 10.28
C ALA A 260 18.57 -6.71 9.46
N GLY A 261 17.83 -7.64 8.84
CA GLY A 261 18.39 -8.62 7.93
C GLY A 261 19.08 -7.98 6.72
N MET A 262 18.48 -6.92 6.14
CA MET A 262 19.13 -6.17 5.05
C MET A 262 20.41 -5.47 5.51
N GLN A 263 20.46 -4.92 6.74
CA GLN A 263 21.68 -4.32 7.28
C GLN A 263 22.78 -5.37 7.44
N ALA A 264 22.46 -6.55 7.97
CA ALA A 264 23.40 -7.66 8.09
C ALA A 264 23.94 -8.13 6.73
N LEU A 265 23.06 -8.26 5.73
CA LEU A 265 23.46 -8.60 4.36
C LEU A 265 24.35 -7.53 3.73
N GLN A 266 24.06 -6.25 3.98
CA GLN A 266 24.88 -5.15 3.50
C GLN A 266 26.26 -5.17 4.16
N LEU A 267 26.32 -5.41 5.48
CA LEU A 267 27.58 -5.58 6.20
C LEU A 267 28.40 -6.73 5.63
N MET A 268 27.80 -7.89 5.36
CA MET A 268 28.48 -9.02 4.72
C MET A 268 29.11 -8.61 3.39
N ARG A 269 28.36 -7.89 2.53
CA ARG A 269 28.87 -7.44 1.23
C ARG A 269 30.03 -6.47 1.36
N VAL A 270 29.93 -5.50 2.27
CA VAL A 270 31.01 -4.54 2.53
C VAL A 270 32.27 -5.25 3.02
N LEU A 271 32.12 -6.22 3.93
CA LEU A 271 33.26 -7.00 4.43
C LEU A 271 33.86 -7.92 3.34
N GLU A 272 33.03 -8.55 2.50
CA GLU A 272 33.49 -9.35 1.36
C GLU A 272 34.30 -8.49 0.35
N MET A 273 33.93 -7.25 0.13
CA MET A 273 34.67 -6.31 -0.73
C MET A 273 35.94 -5.81 -0.05
N LYS A 274 35.92 -5.55 1.24
CA LYS A 274 37.08 -5.04 1.99
C LYS A 274 38.16 -6.09 2.21
N TYR A 275 37.76 -7.36 2.36
CA TYR A 275 38.66 -8.46 2.65
C TYR A 275 38.59 -9.57 1.58
N PRO A 276 39.00 -9.32 0.32
CA PRO A 276 38.86 -10.25 -0.79
C PRO A 276 39.68 -11.53 -0.64
N ARG A 277 40.73 -11.51 0.22
CA ARG A 277 41.59 -12.67 0.52
C ARG A 277 40.96 -13.65 1.52
N VAL A 278 39.93 -13.22 2.27
CA VAL A 278 39.23 -14.07 3.24
C VAL A 278 38.14 -14.85 2.54
N ASN A 279 38.03 -16.15 2.88
CA ASN A 279 36.94 -16.96 2.33
C ASN A 279 35.58 -16.37 2.68
N ARG A 280 34.73 -16.14 1.67
CA ARG A 280 33.41 -15.56 1.79
C ARG A 280 32.52 -16.25 2.84
N TRP A 281 32.63 -17.59 2.94
CA TRP A 281 31.91 -18.36 3.95
C TRP A 281 32.30 -18.00 5.38
N LYS A 282 33.60 -17.76 5.62
CA LYS A 282 34.09 -17.34 6.94
C LYS A 282 33.53 -15.97 7.32
N ILE A 283 33.47 -15.03 6.36
CA ILE A 283 32.88 -13.70 6.58
C ILE A 283 31.36 -13.83 6.89
N ARG A 284 30.64 -14.63 6.11
CA ARG A 284 29.19 -14.82 6.29
C ARG A 284 28.88 -15.45 7.64
N ILE A 285 29.56 -16.53 7.98
CA ILE A 285 29.41 -17.19 9.30
C ILE A 285 29.79 -16.23 10.42
N GLY A 286 30.90 -15.48 10.28
CA GLY A 286 31.31 -14.49 11.26
C GLY A 286 30.29 -13.40 11.51
N VAL A 287 29.67 -12.85 10.46
CA VAL A 287 28.60 -11.84 10.61
C VAL A 287 27.34 -12.44 11.23
N VAL A 288 26.91 -13.63 10.80
CA VAL A 288 25.75 -14.32 11.39
C VAL A 288 25.98 -14.58 12.88
N MET A 289 27.13 -15.15 13.23
CA MET A 289 27.48 -15.41 14.63
C MET A 289 27.59 -14.13 15.45
N GLY A 290 28.21 -13.07 14.89
CA GLY A 290 28.28 -11.76 15.54
C GLY A 290 26.89 -11.16 15.80
N CYS A 291 25.99 -11.22 14.81
CA CYS A 291 24.60 -10.79 14.97
C CYS A 291 23.85 -11.63 16.03
N LEU A 292 24.03 -12.95 16.03
CA LEU A 292 23.40 -13.83 17.02
C LEU A 292 23.91 -13.51 18.44
N VAL A 293 25.23 -13.40 18.61
CA VAL A 293 25.84 -13.06 19.91
C VAL A 293 25.38 -11.70 20.42
N ALA A 294 25.22 -10.71 19.53
CA ALA A 294 24.78 -9.38 19.91
C ALA A 294 23.25 -9.30 20.16
N CYS A 295 22.45 -9.93 19.30
CA CYS A 295 20.99 -9.78 19.33
C CYS A 295 20.29 -10.73 20.29
N LEU A 296 20.78 -11.96 20.46
CA LEU A 296 20.10 -12.96 21.33
C LEU A 296 20.03 -12.53 22.81
N PRO A 297 21.12 -12.03 23.44
CA PRO A 297 21.05 -11.56 24.82
C PRO A 297 20.08 -10.39 25.00
N VAL A 298 20.08 -9.45 24.05
CA VAL A 298 19.18 -8.30 24.07
C VAL A 298 17.72 -8.77 23.88
N ALA A 299 17.46 -9.66 22.93
CA ALA A 299 16.14 -10.21 22.71
C ALA A 299 15.63 -11.00 23.93
N TYR A 300 16.50 -11.79 24.56
CA TYR A 300 16.18 -12.51 25.78
C TYR A 300 15.87 -11.57 26.95
N TYR A 301 16.69 -10.54 27.14
CA TYR A 301 16.46 -9.53 28.19
C TYR A 301 15.14 -8.79 27.97
N LEU A 302 14.85 -8.36 26.74
CA LEU A 302 13.58 -7.70 26.38
C LEU A 302 12.37 -8.62 26.54
N TRP A 303 12.54 -9.90 26.22
CA TRP A 303 11.49 -10.90 26.48
C TRP A 303 11.26 -11.11 27.98
N ALA A 304 12.31 -11.31 28.75
CA ALA A 304 12.24 -11.57 30.18
C ALA A 304 11.70 -10.34 30.96
N SER A 305 11.99 -9.13 30.48
CA SER A 305 11.48 -7.87 31.06
C SER A 305 10.00 -7.59 30.73
N GLY A 306 9.35 -8.43 29.91
CA GLY A 306 7.98 -8.18 29.45
C GLY A 306 7.84 -6.98 28.50
N TYR A 307 8.92 -6.57 27.86
CA TYR A 307 8.94 -5.43 26.94
C TYR A 307 8.00 -5.65 25.74
N PHE A 308 7.94 -6.88 25.24
CA PHE A 308 7.05 -7.21 24.15
C PHE A 308 5.63 -7.44 24.68
N GLY A 309 4.70 -6.60 24.21
CA GLY A 309 3.29 -6.79 24.49
C GLY A 309 2.74 -8.07 23.83
N PRO A 310 1.66 -8.68 24.40
CA PRO A 310 0.98 -9.77 23.75
C PRO A 310 0.39 -9.31 22.41
N LEU A 311 0.22 -10.26 21.48
CA LEU A 311 -0.54 -10.01 20.25
C LEU A 311 -1.90 -9.40 20.60
N SER A 312 -2.27 -8.32 19.91
CA SER A 312 -3.57 -7.70 20.17
C SER A 312 -4.71 -8.70 19.95
N ALA A 313 -5.78 -8.59 20.76
CA ALA A 313 -6.93 -9.49 20.63
C ALA A 313 -7.51 -9.47 19.21
N ARG A 314 -7.42 -8.33 18.51
CA ARG A 314 -7.87 -8.16 17.13
C ARG A 314 -7.05 -8.99 16.15
N VAL A 315 -5.73 -8.93 16.22
CA VAL A 315 -4.84 -9.71 15.34
C VAL A 315 -4.93 -11.19 15.68
N ARG A 316 -4.99 -11.55 16.95
CA ARG A 316 -5.22 -12.94 17.34
C ARG A 316 -6.53 -13.49 16.77
N GLY A 317 -7.61 -12.72 16.80
CA GLY A 317 -8.90 -13.08 16.20
C GLY A 317 -8.87 -13.30 14.68
N LEU A 318 -7.91 -12.70 13.96
CA LEU A 318 -7.74 -12.93 12.52
C LEU A 318 -7.09 -14.29 12.19
N PHE A 319 -6.27 -14.82 13.10
CA PHE A 319 -5.56 -16.08 12.90
C PHE A 319 -6.24 -17.28 13.58
N VAL A 320 -6.86 -17.07 14.73
CA VAL A 320 -7.53 -18.13 15.52
C VAL A 320 -9.04 -18.01 15.32
N LYS A 321 -9.71 -19.10 14.93
CA LYS A 321 -11.17 -19.15 14.83
C LYS A 321 -11.81 -18.81 16.19
N HIS A 322 -12.65 -17.79 16.20
CA HIS A 322 -13.54 -17.41 17.30
C HIS A 322 -12.93 -17.34 18.71
N THR A 323 -11.96 -16.44 18.90
CA THR A 323 -11.84 -15.85 20.23
C THR A 323 -12.92 -14.77 20.33
N LYS A 324 -14.06 -15.11 20.97
CA LYS A 324 -15.00 -14.09 21.43
C LYS A 324 -14.19 -13.03 22.16
N THR A 325 -14.34 -11.77 21.79
CA THR A 325 -13.59 -10.68 22.43
C THR A 325 -13.95 -10.51 23.90
N GLY A 326 -14.98 -11.25 24.36
CA GLY A 326 -15.54 -11.15 25.70
C GLY A 326 -16.45 -9.95 25.89
N ASN A 327 -16.59 -9.11 24.85
CA ASN A 327 -17.54 -8.01 24.86
C ASN A 327 -18.69 -8.32 23.88
N PRO A 328 -19.90 -8.61 24.37
CA PRO A 328 -21.05 -8.96 23.53
C PRO A 328 -21.37 -7.90 22.48
N LEU A 329 -21.12 -6.63 22.78
CA LEU A 329 -21.37 -5.52 21.84
C LEU A 329 -20.43 -5.56 20.64
N VAL A 330 -19.17 -5.95 20.84
CA VAL A 330 -18.19 -6.08 19.73
C VAL A 330 -18.47 -7.33 18.92
N ASP A 331 -18.86 -8.42 19.60
CA ASP A 331 -19.11 -9.72 18.96
C ASP A 331 -20.43 -9.74 18.16
N SER A 332 -21.36 -8.83 18.46
CA SER A 332 -22.66 -8.71 17.76
C SER A 332 -22.58 -7.87 16.47
N VAL A 333 -21.48 -7.14 16.23
CA VAL A 333 -21.36 -6.29 15.04
C VAL A 333 -21.16 -7.15 13.79
N ALA A 334 -22.10 -7.06 12.84
CA ALA A 334 -22.07 -7.86 11.61
C ALA A 334 -20.78 -7.67 10.78
N GLU A 335 -20.20 -6.47 10.79
CA GLU A 335 -18.96 -6.16 10.09
C GLU A 335 -17.73 -6.92 10.60
N HIS A 336 -17.76 -7.44 11.84
CA HIS A 336 -16.67 -8.20 12.42
C HIS A 336 -16.76 -9.71 12.15
N GLN A 337 -17.82 -10.15 11.48
CA GLN A 337 -17.99 -11.56 11.14
C GLN A 337 -17.24 -11.92 9.86
N ALA A 338 -17.02 -13.22 9.64
CA ALA A 338 -16.40 -13.73 8.43
C ALA A 338 -17.22 -13.38 7.18
N ALA A 339 -16.56 -13.00 6.09
CA ALA A 339 -17.23 -12.67 4.86
C ALA A 339 -17.88 -13.90 4.21
N SER A 340 -19.17 -13.79 3.88
CA SER A 340 -19.86 -14.77 3.04
C SER A 340 -19.52 -14.54 1.55
N PRO A 341 -19.68 -15.56 0.68
CA PRO A 341 -19.55 -15.36 -0.78
C PRO A 341 -20.49 -14.27 -1.30
N GLN A 342 -21.69 -14.17 -0.75
CA GLN A 342 -22.68 -13.17 -1.14
C GLN A 342 -22.19 -11.75 -0.79
N ALA A 343 -21.54 -11.56 0.35
CA ALA A 343 -20.97 -10.26 0.72
C ALA A 343 -19.94 -9.76 -0.30
N TYR A 344 -19.13 -10.66 -0.88
CA TYR A 344 -18.20 -10.26 -1.93
C TYR A 344 -18.92 -9.71 -3.18
N PHE A 345 -20.04 -10.31 -3.60
CA PHE A 345 -20.83 -9.80 -4.71
C PHE A 345 -21.51 -8.48 -4.38
N GLU A 346 -22.01 -8.30 -3.16
CA GLU A 346 -22.62 -7.05 -2.70
C GLU A 346 -21.61 -5.90 -2.65
N TYR A 347 -20.40 -6.16 -2.14
CA TYR A 347 -19.37 -5.13 -1.96
C TYR A 347 -18.52 -4.88 -3.21
N LEU A 348 -18.27 -5.89 -4.06
CA LEU A 348 -17.40 -5.75 -5.24
C LEU A 348 -18.18 -5.71 -6.57
N ASN A 349 -19.44 -6.13 -6.58
CA ASN A 349 -20.29 -6.17 -7.76
C ASN A 349 -19.58 -6.87 -8.95
N ILE A 350 -19.62 -6.31 -10.16
CA ILE A 350 -18.99 -6.86 -11.37
C ILE A 350 -17.48 -7.11 -11.21
N VAL A 351 -16.82 -6.34 -10.35
CA VAL A 351 -15.38 -6.49 -10.08
C VAL A 351 -15.08 -7.86 -9.47
N CYS A 352 -16.05 -8.44 -8.71
CA CYS A 352 -15.89 -9.77 -8.12
C CYS A 352 -15.67 -10.86 -9.17
N THR A 353 -16.28 -10.74 -10.35
CA THR A 353 -16.15 -11.71 -11.45
C THR A 353 -14.89 -11.49 -12.28
N ILE A 354 -14.49 -10.23 -12.50
CA ILE A 354 -13.35 -9.88 -13.38
C ILE A 354 -12.01 -10.02 -12.64
N ALA A 355 -11.96 -9.69 -11.35
CA ALA A 355 -10.72 -9.64 -10.59
C ALA A 355 -9.94 -10.97 -10.54
N PRO A 356 -10.56 -12.16 -10.38
CA PRO A 356 -9.83 -13.44 -10.37
C PRO A 356 -9.09 -13.69 -11.68
N PHE A 357 -9.69 -13.35 -12.84
CA PHE A 357 -9.04 -13.48 -14.14
C PHE A 357 -7.84 -12.54 -14.26
N GLY A 358 -8.03 -11.26 -13.88
CA GLY A 358 -6.93 -10.30 -13.84
C GLY A 358 -5.82 -10.71 -12.88
N PHE A 359 -6.16 -11.27 -11.73
CA PHE A 359 -5.18 -11.81 -10.78
C PHE A 359 -4.40 -12.99 -11.38
N GLY A 360 -5.06 -13.90 -12.09
CA GLY A 360 -4.41 -14.99 -12.83
C GLY A 360 -3.43 -14.46 -13.89
N ILE A 361 -3.82 -13.41 -14.64
CA ILE A 361 -2.94 -12.75 -15.61
C ILE A 361 -1.71 -12.14 -14.90
N VAL A 362 -1.90 -11.46 -13.78
CA VAL A 362 -0.78 -10.92 -12.99
C VAL A 362 0.13 -12.04 -12.49
N ALA A 363 -0.42 -13.18 -12.06
CA ALA A 363 0.35 -14.33 -11.61
C ALA A 363 1.23 -14.93 -12.71
N LEU A 364 0.69 -15.02 -13.93
CA LEU A 364 1.41 -15.56 -15.09
C LEU A 364 2.47 -14.59 -15.64
N LEU A 365 2.21 -13.29 -15.58
CA LEU A 365 3.05 -12.24 -16.17
C LEU A 365 3.86 -11.44 -15.14
N ALA A 366 3.80 -11.80 -13.86
CA ALA A 366 4.42 -11.07 -12.75
C ALA A 366 5.95 -11.24 -12.71
N CYS A 367 6.64 -10.79 -13.75
CA CYS A 367 8.10 -10.86 -13.84
C CYS A 367 8.81 -9.64 -13.25
N THR A 368 8.09 -8.54 -12.98
CA THR A 368 8.68 -7.29 -12.49
C THR A 368 8.51 -7.12 -10.97
N PRO A 369 9.41 -6.37 -10.30
CA PRO A 369 9.26 -6.07 -8.87
C PRO A 369 7.92 -5.40 -8.53
N ALA A 370 7.44 -4.48 -9.37
CA ALA A 370 6.18 -3.77 -9.14
C ALA A 370 4.95 -4.70 -9.29
N SER A 371 4.93 -5.58 -10.31
CA SER A 371 3.79 -6.50 -10.48
C SER A 371 3.74 -7.62 -9.44
N SER A 372 4.89 -8.07 -8.93
CA SER A 372 4.92 -9.06 -7.84
C SER A 372 4.30 -8.51 -6.54
N PHE A 373 4.33 -7.18 -6.33
CA PHE A 373 3.62 -6.54 -5.23
C PHE A 373 2.11 -6.79 -5.28
N LEU A 374 1.50 -6.73 -6.46
CA LEU A 374 0.05 -6.96 -6.62
C LEU A 374 -0.36 -8.37 -6.22
N LEU A 375 0.48 -9.38 -6.47
CA LEU A 375 0.19 -10.76 -6.06
C LEU A 375 0.15 -10.90 -4.55
N LEU A 376 1.14 -10.33 -3.85
CA LEU A 376 1.18 -10.36 -2.40
C LEU A 376 0.04 -9.53 -1.80
N TYR A 377 -0.24 -8.36 -2.40
CA TYR A 377 -1.34 -7.51 -1.95
C TYR A 377 -2.69 -8.21 -2.14
N GLY A 378 -2.96 -8.77 -3.31
CA GLY A 378 -4.22 -9.47 -3.59
C GLY A 378 -4.42 -10.68 -2.68
N THR A 379 -3.37 -11.50 -2.50
CA THR A 379 -3.42 -12.67 -1.61
C THR A 379 -3.67 -12.27 -0.16
N ALA A 380 -2.92 -11.29 0.35
CA ALA A 380 -3.07 -10.83 1.73
C ALA A 380 -4.43 -10.15 1.96
N ALA A 381 -4.85 -9.27 1.07
CA ALA A 381 -6.14 -8.60 1.17
C ALA A 381 -7.31 -9.58 1.14
N TYR A 382 -7.28 -10.58 0.24
CA TYR A 382 -8.29 -11.63 0.18
C TYR A 382 -8.32 -12.47 1.46
N PHE A 383 -7.15 -12.87 1.97
CA PHE A 383 -7.05 -13.63 3.22
C PHE A 383 -7.71 -12.88 4.40
N PHE A 384 -7.40 -11.60 4.57
CA PHE A 384 -7.95 -10.80 5.67
C PHE A 384 -9.44 -10.50 5.47
N SER A 385 -9.88 -10.21 4.25
CA SER A 385 -11.28 -9.96 3.95
C SER A 385 -12.15 -11.19 4.19
N HIS A 386 -11.62 -12.40 3.93
CA HIS A 386 -12.35 -13.65 4.25
C HIS A 386 -12.57 -13.83 5.75
N LYS A 387 -11.69 -13.27 6.58
CA LYS A 387 -11.82 -13.35 8.04
C LYS A 387 -12.79 -12.31 8.61
N MET A 388 -12.96 -11.19 7.95
CA MET A 388 -13.79 -10.08 8.45
C MET A 388 -14.36 -9.27 7.27
N VAL A 389 -15.69 -9.14 7.21
CA VAL A 389 -16.41 -8.44 6.13
C VAL A 389 -15.88 -7.00 5.94
N ARG A 390 -15.66 -6.27 7.03
CA ARG A 390 -15.11 -4.91 6.98
C ARG A 390 -13.81 -4.81 6.18
N LEU A 391 -12.99 -5.85 6.17
CA LEU A 391 -11.70 -5.84 5.46
C LEU A 391 -11.84 -6.07 3.95
N ILE A 392 -13.05 -6.26 3.41
CA ILE A 392 -13.30 -6.22 1.95
C ILE A 392 -12.88 -4.86 1.38
N LEU A 393 -12.86 -3.81 2.19
CA LEU A 393 -12.30 -2.50 1.85
C LEU A 393 -10.84 -2.57 1.38
N LEU A 394 -10.03 -3.49 1.93
CA LEU A 394 -8.65 -3.72 1.49
C LEU A 394 -8.60 -4.43 0.14
N THR A 395 -9.59 -5.26 -0.15
CA THR A 395 -9.64 -6.07 -1.38
C THR A 395 -10.17 -5.27 -2.58
N ALA A 396 -11.06 -4.30 -2.36
CA ALA A 396 -11.69 -3.54 -3.44
C ALA A 396 -10.67 -2.85 -4.37
N PRO A 397 -9.67 -2.10 -3.88
CA PRO A 397 -8.71 -1.43 -4.77
C PRO A 397 -7.88 -2.41 -5.60
N ILE A 398 -7.38 -3.49 -4.99
CA ILE A 398 -6.57 -4.49 -5.72
C ILE A 398 -7.43 -5.26 -6.71
N ALA A 399 -8.69 -5.55 -6.40
CA ALA A 399 -9.62 -6.18 -7.32
C ALA A 399 -9.87 -5.28 -8.56
N CYS A 400 -10.01 -3.96 -8.36
CA CYS A 400 -10.11 -2.99 -9.45
C CYS A 400 -8.83 -2.93 -10.29
N VAL A 401 -7.65 -2.97 -9.69
CA VAL A 401 -6.36 -3.02 -10.40
C VAL A 401 -6.25 -4.31 -11.24
N CYS A 402 -6.64 -5.44 -10.68
CA CYS A 402 -6.68 -6.71 -11.42
C CYS A 402 -7.66 -6.64 -12.59
N GLY A 403 -8.86 -6.07 -12.40
CA GLY A 403 -9.84 -5.82 -13.45
C GLY A 403 -9.27 -4.95 -14.58
N GLY A 404 -8.58 -3.87 -14.23
CA GLY A 404 -7.91 -2.98 -15.20
C GLY A 404 -6.83 -3.69 -16.02
N LYS A 405 -6.06 -4.58 -15.39
CA LYS A 405 -5.06 -5.40 -16.12
C LYS A 405 -5.70 -6.46 -17.02
N CYS A 406 -6.85 -6.98 -16.63
CA CYS A 406 -7.59 -7.94 -17.46
C CYS A 406 -8.01 -7.32 -18.80
N SER A 407 -8.45 -6.07 -18.81
CA SER A 407 -8.87 -5.37 -20.03
C SER A 407 -7.75 -5.22 -21.06
N HIS A 408 -6.50 -5.24 -20.62
CA HIS A 408 -5.32 -5.07 -21.49
C HIS A 408 -4.76 -6.39 -22.04
N SER A 409 -5.09 -7.53 -21.47
CA SER A 409 -4.59 -8.80 -21.96
C SER A 409 -5.29 -9.22 -23.25
N LYS A 410 -4.52 -9.79 -24.21
CA LYS A 410 -5.10 -10.43 -25.41
C LYS A 410 -6.12 -11.54 -25.06
N ALA A 411 -6.15 -12.00 -23.81
CA ALA A 411 -7.16 -12.90 -23.28
C ALA A 411 -8.51 -12.22 -22.98
N GLY A 412 -8.55 -10.88 -22.83
CA GLY A 412 -9.78 -10.10 -22.63
C GLY A 412 -10.67 -9.96 -23.87
N VAL A 413 -10.27 -10.55 -25.01
CA VAL A 413 -11.08 -10.60 -26.23
C VAL A 413 -12.20 -11.65 -26.16
N ILE A 414 -12.31 -12.39 -25.05
CA ILE A 414 -13.26 -13.50 -24.90
C ILE A 414 -14.53 -13.09 -24.10
N PHE A 415 -14.66 -11.81 -23.68
CA PHE A 415 -15.85 -11.33 -22.98
C PHE A 415 -16.53 -10.18 -23.72
#